data_cfa6878a91087063b9621eee117fcc39
#
_entry.id   cfa6878a91087063b9621eee117fcc39
#
_cell.length_a   1.000
_cell.length_b   1.000
_cell.length_c   1.000
_cell.angle_alpha   90.00
_cell.angle_beta   90.00
_cell.angle_gamma   90.00
#
_symmetry.space_group_name_H-M   'P 1'
#
loop_
_entity.id
_entity.type
_entity.pdbx_description
1 polymer ?
#
loop_
_entity_poly.entity_id
_entity_poly.type
_entity_poly.pdbx_seq_one_letter_code
_entity_poly.pdbx_strand_id
1 'polypeptide(L)'
;VVFFLKGNVVQELLDFISKECQIKLGENLHWARREQLLGIEDAAKKAGCSVEDIDALETGRKGLDLTLVCKLLKLYKEKLYINVESYND
;
A
#
# COMPACT_ATOMS: atom_id res chain seq x y z
N VAL A 1 6.38 -3.52 -4.58
CA VAL A 1 5.17 -3.03 -5.27
C VAL A 1 5.57 -1.91 -6.23
N VAL A 2 5.12 -2.00 -7.46
CA VAL A 2 5.43 -1.02 -8.51
C VAL A 2 4.15 -0.44 -9.08
N PHE A 3 4.10 0.88 -9.15
CA PHE A 3 3.01 1.62 -9.79
C PHE A 3 3.55 2.48 -10.92
N PHE A 4 2.77 2.61 -11.98
CA PHE A 4 3.07 3.49 -13.11
C PHE A 4 2.04 4.62 -13.13
N LEU A 5 2.53 5.86 -13.13
CA LEU A 5 1.68 7.04 -13.02
C LEU A 5 2.07 8.08 -14.06
N LYS A 6 1.08 8.87 -14.47
CA LYS A 6 1.30 10.10 -15.23
C LYS A 6 1.35 11.26 -14.25
N GLY A 7 2.25 12.20 -14.46
CA GLY A 7 2.36 13.40 -13.65
C GLY A 7 3.45 13.32 -12.59
N ASN A 8 3.70 14.43 -11.94
CA ASN A 8 4.81 14.60 -11.01
C ASN A 8 4.38 15.00 -9.61
N VAL A 9 3.10 15.07 -9.35
CA VAL A 9 2.59 15.65 -8.11
C VAL A 9 2.03 14.55 -7.23
N VAL A 10 2.48 14.51 -5.98
CA VAL A 10 2.06 13.52 -5.01
C VAL A 10 0.53 13.54 -4.81
N GLN A 11 -0.07 14.71 -4.87
CA GLN A 11 -1.53 14.83 -4.75
C GLN A 11 -2.24 14.13 -5.90
N GLU A 12 -1.72 14.25 -7.11
CA GLU A 12 -2.25 13.55 -8.27
C GLU A 12 -2.09 12.05 -8.14
N LEU A 13 -1.03 11.59 -7.48
CA LEU A 13 -0.81 10.18 -7.19
C LEU A 13 -2.01 9.59 -6.47
N LEU A 14 -2.50 10.27 -5.44
CA LEU A 14 -3.65 9.79 -4.67
C LEU A 14 -4.92 9.77 -5.51
N ASP A 15 -5.08 10.75 -6.39
CA ASP A 15 -6.26 10.84 -7.26
C ASP A 15 -6.25 9.77 -8.36
N PHE A 16 -5.06 9.34 -8.78
CA PHE A 16 -4.90 8.34 -9.83
C PHE A 16 -4.99 6.91 -9.36
N ILE A 17 -4.91 6.67 -8.06
CA ILE A 17 -4.99 5.31 -7.55
C ILE A 17 -6.43 4.82 -7.66
N SER A 18 -6.69 4.02 -8.68
CA SER A 18 -8.00 3.44 -8.90
C SER A 18 -8.33 2.38 -7.86
N LYS A 19 -9.60 1.98 -7.84
CA LYS A 19 -10.05 0.91 -6.95
C LYS A 19 -9.28 -0.38 -7.20
N GLU A 20 -9.01 -0.69 -8.46
CA GLU A 20 -8.23 -1.87 -8.83
C GLU A 20 -6.81 -1.81 -8.29
N CYS A 21 -6.18 -0.64 -8.36
CA CYS A 21 -4.84 -0.45 -7.80
C CYS A 21 -4.83 -0.62 -6.29
N GLN A 22 -5.85 -0.11 -5.61
CA GLN A 22 -5.99 -0.26 -4.16
C GLN A 22 -6.13 -1.72 -3.77
N ILE A 23 -6.95 -2.48 -4.49
CA ILE A 23 -7.13 -3.90 -4.26
C ILE A 23 -5.82 -4.65 -4.49
N LYS A 24 -5.12 -4.33 -5.57
CA LYS A 24 -3.85 -4.96 -5.91
C LYS A 24 -2.78 -4.70 -4.86
N LEU A 25 -2.70 -3.46 -4.40
CA LEU A 25 -1.78 -3.11 -3.32
C LEU A 25 -2.12 -3.88 -2.04
N GLY A 26 -3.41 -3.96 -1.73
CA GLY A 26 -3.87 -4.71 -0.56
C GLY A 26 -3.48 -6.18 -0.62
N GLU A 27 -3.64 -6.82 -1.78
CA GLU A 27 -3.20 -8.19 -1.99
C GLU A 27 -1.69 -8.34 -1.79
N ASN A 28 -0.91 -7.40 -2.34
CA ASN A 28 0.54 -7.42 -2.18
C ASN A 28 0.95 -7.26 -0.71
N LEU A 29 0.28 -6.38 0.02
CA LEU A 29 0.53 -6.22 1.46
C LEU A 29 0.20 -7.49 2.23
N HIS A 30 -0.91 -8.13 1.89
CA HIS A 30 -1.32 -9.39 2.51
C HIS A 30 -0.24 -10.46 2.36
N TRP A 31 0.23 -10.68 1.13
CA TRP A 31 1.26 -11.69 0.86
C TRP A 31 2.60 -11.33 1.47
N ALA A 32 2.99 -10.05 1.46
CA ALA A 32 4.21 -9.60 2.09
C ALA A 32 4.19 -9.88 3.59
N ARG A 33 3.06 -9.63 4.24
CA ARG A 33 2.88 -9.94 5.66
C ARG A 33 3.04 -11.44 5.91
N ARG A 34 2.40 -12.26 5.10
CA ARG A 34 2.48 -13.71 5.25
C ARG A 34 3.89 -14.26 5.00
N GLU A 35 4.62 -13.68 4.07
CA GLU A 35 6.02 -14.05 3.84
C GLU A 35 6.89 -13.79 5.06
N GLN A 36 6.55 -12.78 5.86
CA GLN A 36 7.26 -12.50 7.10
C GLN A 36 6.73 -13.33 8.27
N LEU A 37 5.81 -14.23 8.02
CA LEU A 37 5.19 -15.09 9.05
C LEU A 37 4.53 -14.28 10.17
N LEU A 38 3.97 -13.14 9.83
CA LEU A 38 3.29 -12.26 10.79
C LEU A 38 1.78 -12.44 10.72
N GLY A 39 1.18 -12.70 11.87
CA GLY A 39 -0.26 -12.60 12.00
C GLY A 39 -0.70 -11.14 11.90
N ILE A 40 -1.96 -10.91 11.55
CA ILE A 40 -2.48 -9.56 11.41
C ILE A 40 -2.44 -8.79 12.72
N GLU A 41 -2.64 -9.46 13.84
CA GLU A 41 -2.59 -8.86 15.17
C GLU A 41 -1.18 -8.37 15.52
N ASP A 42 -0.17 -9.18 15.22
CA ASP A 42 1.23 -8.83 15.46
C ASP A 42 1.65 -7.67 14.55
N ALA A 43 1.23 -7.69 13.30
CA ALA A 43 1.53 -6.62 12.37
C ALA A 43 0.92 -5.30 12.84
N ALA A 44 -0.33 -5.33 13.28
CA ALA A 44 -1.02 -4.15 13.80
C ALA A 44 -0.29 -3.57 15.01
N LYS A 45 0.10 -4.43 15.94
CA LYS A 45 0.83 -4.03 17.14
C LYS A 45 2.17 -3.37 16.79
N LYS A 46 2.91 -3.97 15.86
CA LYS A 46 4.22 -3.45 15.45
C LYS A 46 4.11 -2.16 14.64
N ALA A 47 3.06 -2.02 13.85
CA ALA A 47 2.83 -0.81 13.07
C ALA A 47 2.14 0.31 13.86
N GLY A 48 1.65 0.01 15.05
CA GLY A 48 0.95 1.00 15.88
C GLY A 48 -0.42 1.38 15.33
N CYS A 49 -1.14 0.41 14.76
CA CYS A 49 -2.49 0.62 14.21
C CYS A 49 -3.42 -0.51 14.66
N SER A 50 -4.68 -0.45 14.24
CA SER A 50 -5.64 -1.49 14.57
C SER A 50 -5.61 -2.61 13.54
N VAL A 51 -6.11 -3.79 13.95
CA VAL A 51 -6.31 -4.93 13.03
C VAL A 51 -7.23 -4.52 11.88
N GLU A 52 -8.27 -3.75 12.19
CA GLU A 52 -9.23 -3.27 11.18
C GLU A 52 -8.56 -2.40 10.14
N ASP A 53 -7.57 -1.59 10.53
CA ASP A 53 -6.83 -0.75 9.58
C ASP A 53 -6.08 -1.60 8.57
N ILE A 54 -5.40 -2.64 9.04
CA ILE A 54 -4.66 -3.55 8.15
C ILE A 54 -5.63 -4.34 7.28
N ASP A 55 -6.68 -4.89 7.87
CA ASP A 55 -7.68 -5.64 7.15
C ASP A 55 -8.33 -4.80 6.04
N ALA A 56 -8.64 -3.55 6.35
CA ALA A 56 -9.22 -2.64 5.36
C ALA A 56 -8.27 -2.36 4.20
N LEU A 57 -6.97 -2.23 4.47
CA LEU A 57 -5.97 -2.07 3.42
C LEU A 57 -5.82 -3.33 2.58
N GLU A 58 -5.73 -4.50 3.23
CA GLU A 58 -5.53 -5.77 2.52
C GLU A 58 -6.73 -6.15 1.65
N THR A 59 -7.91 -5.74 2.03
CA THR A 59 -9.13 -6.02 1.28
C THR A 59 -9.57 -4.88 0.35
N GLY A 60 -8.88 -3.74 0.41
CA GLY A 60 -9.21 -2.59 -0.41
C GLY A 60 -10.52 -1.91 -0.05
N ARG A 61 -11.01 -2.07 1.19
CA ARG A 61 -12.29 -1.50 1.63
C ARG A 61 -12.25 -0.01 1.93
N LYS A 62 -11.10 0.49 2.35
CA LYS A 62 -10.91 1.89 2.68
C LYS A 62 -9.99 2.58 1.69
N GLY A 63 -10.07 3.89 1.65
CA GLY A 63 -9.11 4.69 0.91
C GLY A 63 -7.69 4.44 1.41
N LEU A 64 -6.73 4.75 0.55
CA LEU A 64 -5.33 4.46 0.79
C LEU A 64 -4.72 5.43 1.79
N ASP A 65 -4.20 4.91 2.89
CA ASP A 65 -3.39 5.67 3.83
C ASP A 65 -1.92 5.38 3.51
N LEU A 66 -1.27 6.28 2.78
CA LEU A 66 0.12 6.08 2.34
C LEU A 66 1.08 6.01 3.53
N THR A 67 0.82 6.73 4.60
CA THR A 67 1.66 6.68 5.79
C THR A 67 1.66 5.27 6.39
N LEU A 68 0.48 4.68 6.52
CA LEU A 68 0.35 3.33 7.04
C LEU A 68 0.94 2.31 6.07
N VAL A 69 0.69 2.47 4.76
CA VAL A 69 1.27 1.60 3.73
C VAL A 69 2.79 1.59 3.84
N CYS A 70 3.41 2.76 3.96
CA CYS A 70 4.87 2.86 4.08
C CYS A 70 5.39 2.18 5.35
N LYS A 71 4.69 2.33 6.47
CA LYS A 71 5.05 1.65 7.71
C LYS A 71 5.00 0.14 7.56
N LEU A 72 3.95 -0.37 6.93
CA LEU A 72 3.79 -1.81 6.72
C LEU A 72 4.83 -2.36 5.76
N LEU A 73 5.12 -1.66 4.67
CA LEU A 73 6.14 -2.10 3.73
C LEU A 73 7.51 -2.16 4.41
N LYS A 74 7.80 -1.20 5.25
CA LYS A 74 9.04 -1.20 6.01
C LYS A 74 9.10 -2.38 6.98
N LEU A 75 7.99 -2.64 7.67
CA LEU A 75 7.87 -3.77 8.58
C LEU A 75 8.03 -5.10 7.85
N TYR A 76 7.48 -5.21 6.64
CA TYR A 76 7.54 -6.43 5.83
C TYR A 76 8.82 -6.50 4.98
N LYS A 77 9.72 -5.54 5.13
CA LYS A 77 11.00 -5.48 4.40
C LYS A 77 10.79 -5.41 2.89
N GLU A 78 9.70 -4.76 2.48
CA GLU A 78 9.39 -4.50 1.09
C GLU A 78 9.64 -3.04 0.76
N LYS A 79 9.67 -2.72 -0.54
CA LYS A 79 9.81 -1.36 -1.02
C LYS A 79 8.67 -1.01 -1.96
N LEU A 80 8.22 0.20 -1.86
CA LEU A 80 7.26 0.76 -2.79
C LEU A 80 8.02 1.50 -3.88
N TYR A 81 7.83 1.08 -5.13
CA TYR A 81 8.39 1.75 -6.29
C TYR A 81 7.27 2.41 -7.06
N ILE A 82 7.39 3.69 -7.27
CA ILE A 82 6.42 4.46 -8.04
C ILE A 82 7.14 5.02 -9.24
N ASN A 83 6.74 4.57 -10.44
CA ASN A 83 7.26 5.08 -11.69
C ASN A 83 6.28 6.10 -12.24
N VAL A 84 6.77 7.32 -12.42
CA VAL A 84 5.99 8.39 -13.01
C VAL A 84 6.44 8.56 -14.45
N GLU A 85 5.51 8.38 -15.37
CA GLU A 85 5.78 8.55 -16.78
C GLU A 85 5.26 9.91 -17.22
N SER A 86 6.13 10.68 -17.86
CA SER A 86 5.75 11.92 -18.49
C SER A 86 5.44 11.62 -19.94
N TYR A 87 4.22 11.84 -20.35
CA TYR A 87 3.85 11.74 -21.75
C TYR A 87 3.88 13.13 -22.34
N ASN A 88 4.77 13.30 -23.27
CA ASN A 88 4.83 14.52 -24.07
C ASN A 88 3.89 14.32 -25.25
N ASP A 89 2.73 14.86 -25.14
CA ASP A 89 1.78 14.84 -26.24
C ASP A 89 2.03 15.99 -27.18
#